data_936cfabc39f7fa640611b4914a192f9d
#
_entry.id   936cfabc39f7fa640611b4914a192f9d
#
_cell.length_a   1.000
_cell.length_b   1.000
_cell.length_c   1.000
_cell.angle_alpha   90.00
_cell.angle_beta   90.00
_cell.angle_gamma   90.00
#
_symmetry.space_group_name_H-M   'P 1'
#
loop_
_entity.id
_entity.type
_entity.pdbx_description
1 polymer ?
#
loop_
_entity_poly.entity_id
_entity_poly.type
_entity_poly.pdbx_seq_one_letter_code
_entity_poly.pdbx_strand_id
1 'polypeptide(L)'
;PIKVNQQRQVVEEVLRFGRPYQFGLEAGSKPELLAVIALADNDTPIICNGFKDVEFIEMVMLAQKIGRNIIPVVERYSELAQLVDCASKIGVRPNIGMRMKLAAKGSGRWHASAGFRSKFGLSVSELMKGVDFLAERNMSDCFQLLHFHQGSQITNIRHIKAALNESARVYVELVKRGAGLKFLDVGGGLGVDYDGSQTNFESSVNYTLQEYANDVVCHVQNVC
;
A
#
# COMPACT_ATOMS: atom_id res chain seq x y z
N PRO A 1 -8.27 3.75 4.04
CA PRO A 1 -8.21 5.09 3.43
C PRO A 1 -9.33 5.99 3.94
N ILE A 2 -9.02 7.26 4.25
CA ILE A 2 -10.06 8.22 4.67
C ILE A 2 -10.69 8.97 3.50
N LYS A 3 -10.17 8.82 2.28
CA LYS A 3 -10.67 9.53 1.08
C LYS A 3 -12.17 9.32 0.79
N VAL A 4 -12.71 8.17 1.15
CA VAL A 4 -14.12 7.84 0.90
C VAL A 4 -15.08 8.45 1.93
N ASN A 5 -14.61 8.66 3.16
CA ASN A 5 -15.36 9.32 4.22
C ASN A 5 -14.40 9.97 5.23
N GLN A 6 -14.32 11.29 5.20
CA GLN A 6 -13.42 12.10 6.02
C GLN A 6 -14.14 12.72 7.24
N GLN A 7 -15.37 12.29 7.52
CA GLN A 7 -16.07 12.74 8.71
C GLN A 7 -15.33 12.27 9.97
N ARG A 8 -15.02 13.21 10.83
CA ARG A 8 -14.26 12.97 12.05
C ARG A 8 -14.81 11.80 12.86
N GLN A 9 -16.11 11.78 13.10
CA GLN A 9 -16.78 10.73 13.89
C GLN A 9 -16.60 9.34 13.27
N VAL A 10 -16.64 9.23 11.94
CA VAL A 10 -16.44 7.95 11.25
C VAL A 10 -14.99 7.47 11.41
N VAL A 11 -14.02 8.37 11.26
CA VAL A 11 -12.59 8.03 11.41
C VAL A 11 -12.29 7.64 12.86
N GLU A 12 -12.83 8.36 13.84
CA GLU A 12 -12.69 8.04 15.27
C GLU A 12 -13.29 6.65 15.61
N GLU A 13 -14.46 6.31 15.06
CA GLU A 13 -15.06 4.98 15.25
C GLU A 13 -14.22 3.87 14.61
N VAL A 14 -13.69 4.10 13.39
CA VAL A 14 -12.76 3.14 12.75
C VAL A 14 -11.53 2.89 13.62
N LEU A 15 -10.92 3.93 14.16
CA LEU A 15 -9.78 3.80 15.07
C LEU A 15 -10.16 3.07 16.36
N ARG A 16 -11.28 3.44 16.98
CA ARG A 16 -11.75 2.84 18.26
C ARG A 16 -11.98 1.35 18.12
N PHE A 17 -12.73 0.92 17.12
CA PHE A 17 -13.04 -0.49 16.89
C PHE A 17 -11.89 -1.28 16.25
N GLY A 18 -11.03 -0.61 15.51
CA GLY A 18 -9.86 -1.21 14.87
C GLY A 18 -8.65 -1.41 15.81
N ARG A 19 -8.62 -0.73 16.95
CA ARG A 19 -7.48 -0.76 17.88
C ARG A 19 -7.04 -2.16 18.33
N PRO A 20 -7.95 -3.09 18.69
CA PRO A 20 -7.57 -4.46 19.06
C PRO A 20 -6.90 -5.24 17.93
N TYR A 21 -7.07 -4.79 16.68
CA TYR A 21 -6.53 -5.40 15.47
C TYR A 21 -5.37 -4.62 14.88
N GLN A 22 -4.83 -3.63 15.61
CA GLN A 22 -3.75 -2.76 15.15
C GLN A 22 -4.08 -2.04 13.82
N PHE A 23 -5.32 -1.63 13.66
CA PHE A 23 -5.79 -0.92 12.48
C PHE A 23 -5.05 0.41 12.32
N GLY A 24 -4.67 0.72 11.08
CA GLY A 24 -4.09 1.99 10.72
C GLY A 24 -5.00 2.82 9.82
N LEU A 25 -4.51 3.98 9.42
CA LEU A 25 -5.17 4.87 8.48
C LEU A 25 -4.31 5.09 7.24
N GLU A 26 -4.97 5.37 6.11
CA GLU A 26 -4.27 5.70 4.87
C GLU A 26 -4.65 7.11 4.43
N ALA A 27 -3.64 7.89 4.02
CA ALA A 27 -3.76 9.23 3.48
C ALA A 27 -3.11 9.30 2.10
N GLY A 28 -3.87 9.75 1.09
CA GLY A 28 -3.40 9.90 -0.29
C GLY A 28 -3.14 11.35 -0.71
N SER A 29 -3.30 12.32 0.20
CA SER A 29 -3.08 13.74 -0.05
C SER A 29 -2.63 14.49 1.20
N LYS A 30 -2.07 15.70 1.01
CA LYS A 30 -1.65 16.56 2.13
C LYS A 30 -2.77 16.88 3.13
N PRO A 31 -3.99 17.29 2.70
CA PRO A 31 -5.10 17.51 3.62
C PRO A 31 -5.52 16.26 4.39
N GLU A 32 -5.55 15.10 3.72
CA GLU A 32 -5.84 13.81 4.39
C GLU A 32 -4.78 13.48 5.44
N LEU A 33 -3.50 13.71 5.12
CA LEU A 33 -2.40 13.49 6.07
C LEU A 33 -2.57 14.33 7.33
N LEU A 34 -2.89 15.63 7.19
CA LEU A 34 -3.13 16.50 8.33
C LEU A 34 -4.28 16.02 9.20
N ALA A 35 -5.40 15.59 8.56
CA ALA A 35 -6.54 15.05 9.27
C ALA A 35 -6.19 13.76 10.02
N VAL A 36 -5.44 12.86 9.39
CA VAL A 36 -5.01 11.60 10.00
C VAL A 36 -4.06 11.86 11.18
N ILE A 37 -3.07 12.74 11.02
CA ILE A 37 -2.14 13.10 12.11
C ILE A 37 -2.88 13.71 13.31
N ALA A 38 -3.95 14.47 13.07
CA ALA A 38 -4.74 15.07 14.14
C ALA A 38 -5.58 14.08 14.94
N LEU A 39 -5.95 12.92 14.36
CA LEU A 39 -6.82 11.92 14.95
C LEU A 39 -6.10 10.67 15.46
N ALA A 40 -5.04 10.26 14.77
CA ALA A 40 -4.27 9.08 15.09
C ALA A 40 -3.37 9.33 16.32
N ASP A 41 -3.17 8.32 17.15
CA ASP A 41 -2.11 8.32 18.16
C ASP A 41 -0.76 7.92 17.53
N ASN A 42 0.32 7.95 18.34
CA ASN A 42 1.68 7.72 17.82
C ASN A 42 1.90 6.30 17.29
N ASP A 43 1.20 5.32 17.88
CA ASP A 43 1.37 3.90 17.54
C ASP A 43 0.51 3.48 16.35
N THR A 44 -0.48 4.29 15.97
CA THR A 44 -1.36 4.03 14.84
C THR A 44 -0.57 4.04 13.53
N PRO A 45 -0.54 2.94 12.76
CA PRO A 45 0.10 2.93 11.45
C PRO A 45 -0.56 3.91 10.47
N ILE A 46 0.24 4.74 9.82
CA ILE A 46 -0.22 5.68 8.79
C ILE A 46 0.48 5.35 7.48
N ILE A 47 -0.29 4.94 6.48
CA ILE A 47 0.23 4.63 5.15
C ILE A 47 -0.06 5.81 4.21
N CYS A 48 0.97 6.33 3.54
CA CYS A 48 0.82 7.44 2.60
C CYS A 48 0.98 6.95 1.17
N ASN A 49 -0.14 6.64 0.52
CA ASN A 49 -0.21 6.28 -0.90
C ASN A 49 -0.33 7.53 -1.79
N GLY A 50 -0.34 7.31 -3.10
CA GLY A 50 -0.48 8.36 -4.10
C GLY A 50 0.81 9.12 -4.40
N PHE A 51 0.75 9.97 -5.42
CA PHE A 51 1.86 10.83 -5.84
C PHE A 51 2.21 11.83 -4.73
N LYS A 52 3.51 11.97 -4.47
CA LYS A 52 4.01 12.89 -3.46
C LYS A 52 4.89 13.96 -4.10
N ASP A 53 4.51 15.21 -3.89
CA ASP A 53 5.38 16.34 -4.14
C ASP A 53 6.36 16.56 -2.96
N VAL A 54 7.26 17.50 -3.13
CA VAL A 54 8.31 17.79 -2.13
C VAL A 54 7.70 18.15 -0.77
N GLU A 55 6.63 18.96 -0.76
CA GLU A 55 5.96 19.35 0.49
C GLU A 55 5.30 18.17 1.19
N PHE A 56 4.68 17.25 0.43
CA PHE A 56 4.10 16.05 1.02
C PHE A 56 5.18 15.17 1.66
N ILE A 57 6.30 14.98 0.98
CA ILE A 57 7.45 14.23 1.52
C ILE A 57 7.96 14.88 2.81
N GLU A 58 8.12 16.22 2.80
CA GLU A 58 8.56 16.95 3.98
C GLU A 58 7.59 16.80 5.16
N MET A 59 6.30 16.93 4.92
CA MET A 59 5.27 16.71 5.95
C MET A 59 5.35 15.31 6.55
N VAL A 60 5.54 14.28 5.72
CA VAL A 60 5.70 12.89 6.18
C VAL A 60 6.95 12.73 7.03
N MET A 61 8.09 13.29 6.62
CA MET A 61 9.34 13.22 7.39
C MET A 61 9.25 13.98 8.71
N LEU A 62 8.59 15.13 8.73
CA LEU A 62 8.32 15.88 9.97
C LEU A 62 7.38 15.11 10.91
N ALA A 63 6.34 14.49 10.37
CA ALA A 63 5.45 13.64 11.15
C ALA A 63 6.20 12.46 11.78
N GLN A 64 7.10 11.82 11.03
CA GLN A 64 7.95 10.77 11.56
C GLN A 64 8.90 11.29 12.65
N LYS A 65 9.46 12.50 12.48
CA LYS A 65 10.35 13.14 13.46
C LYS A 65 9.67 13.38 14.80
N ILE A 66 8.39 13.70 14.81
CA ILE A 66 7.60 13.86 16.04
C ILE A 66 7.04 12.54 16.59
N GLY A 67 7.47 11.39 16.05
CA GLY A 67 7.18 10.07 16.61
C GLY A 67 5.95 9.38 16.00
N ARG A 68 5.44 9.83 14.85
CA ARG A 68 4.32 9.13 14.18
C ARG A 68 4.82 7.87 13.47
N ASN A 69 4.07 6.79 13.58
CA ASN A 69 4.32 5.55 12.83
C ASN A 69 3.79 5.68 11.41
N ILE A 70 4.61 6.26 10.52
CA ILE A 70 4.20 6.65 9.17
C ILE A 70 5.10 6.01 8.11
N ILE A 71 4.49 5.50 7.03
CA ILE A 71 5.17 4.83 5.92
C ILE A 71 4.72 5.46 4.60
N PRO A 72 5.52 6.34 3.98
CA PRO A 72 5.29 6.82 2.62
C PRO A 72 5.55 5.71 1.61
N VAL A 73 4.62 5.50 0.69
CA VAL A 73 4.71 4.50 -0.37
C VAL A 73 5.16 5.15 -1.66
N VAL A 74 6.35 4.80 -2.13
CA VAL A 74 6.96 5.31 -3.37
C VAL A 74 6.18 4.80 -4.58
N GLU A 75 5.71 5.73 -5.40
CA GLU A 75 4.96 5.46 -6.64
C GLU A 75 5.82 5.58 -7.89
N ARG A 76 6.94 6.29 -7.82
CA ARG A 76 7.93 6.49 -8.89
C ARG A 76 9.33 6.40 -8.33
N TYR A 77 10.25 5.87 -9.11
CA TYR A 77 11.64 5.73 -8.67
C TYR A 77 12.29 7.06 -8.23
N SER A 78 11.93 8.17 -8.89
CA SER A 78 12.43 9.50 -8.52
C SER A 78 11.98 9.96 -7.12
N GLU A 79 10.82 9.50 -6.64
CA GLU A 79 10.35 9.81 -5.28
C GLU A 79 11.25 9.19 -4.20
N LEU A 80 11.87 8.04 -4.49
CA LEU A 80 12.76 7.37 -3.54
C LEU A 80 13.97 8.23 -3.19
N ALA A 81 14.64 8.80 -4.20
CA ALA A 81 15.78 9.68 -3.97
C ALA A 81 15.37 10.96 -3.22
N GLN A 82 14.26 11.58 -3.62
CA GLN A 82 13.73 12.79 -2.96
C GLN A 82 13.39 12.52 -1.49
N LEU A 83 12.80 11.35 -1.19
CA LEU A 83 12.45 10.95 0.17
C LEU A 83 13.69 10.76 1.04
N VAL A 84 14.70 10.04 0.53
CA VAL A 84 15.97 9.82 1.25
C VAL A 84 16.72 11.11 1.49
N ASP A 85 16.77 12.01 0.49
CA ASP A 85 17.42 13.33 0.63
C ASP A 85 16.69 14.21 1.66
N CYS A 86 15.36 14.21 1.64
CA CYS A 86 14.55 14.96 2.62
C CYS A 86 14.73 14.40 4.02
N ALA A 87 14.70 13.08 4.19
CA ALA A 87 14.92 12.40 5.46
C ALA A 87 16.30 12.75 6.06
N SER A 88 17.33 12.77 5.20
CA SER A 88 18.69 13.17 5.61
C SER A 88 18.74 14.63 6.09
N LYS A 89 18.11 15.57 5.36
CA LYS A 89 18.04 16.99 5.76
C LYS A 89 17.33 17.21 7.08
N ILE A 90 16.24 16.47 7.33
CA ILE A 90 15.44 16.58 8.55
C ILE A 90 16.09 15.81 9.72
N GLY A 91 17.00 14.89 9.42
CA GLY A 91 17.70 14.06 10.42
C GLY A 91 16.80 12.95 10.96
N VAL A 92 16.08 12.24 10.07
CA VAL A 92 15.27 11.06 10.40
C VAL A 92 15.70 9.86 9.57
N ARG A 93 15.55 8.65 10.11
CA ARG A 93 15.70 7.42 9.36
C ARG A 93 14.31 7.00 8.86
N PRO A 94 14.03 7.08 7.55
CA PRO A 94 12.66 6.94 7.05
C PRO A 94 12.17 5.49 7.07
N ASN A 95 10.89 5.28 7.38
CA ASN A 95 10.19 4.08 6.97
C ASN A 95 9.76 4.27 5.51
N ILE A 96 9.96 3.27 4.66
CA ILE A 96 9.69 3.37 3.22
C ILE A 96 8.81 2.21 2.78
N GLY A 97 7.75 2.53 2.07
CA GLY A 97 6.99 1.59 1.26
C GLY A 97 7.32 1.76 -0.23
N MET A 98 7.19 0.71 -1.01
CA MET A 98 7.26 0.81 -2.47
C MET A 98 6.05 0.10 -3.09
N ARG A 99 5.43 0.75 -4.08
CA ARG A 99 4.33 0.16 -4.84
C ARG A 99 4.87 -0.56 -6.05
N MET A 100 4.53 -1.84 -6.18
CA MET A 100 4.85 -2.63 -7.37
C MET A 100 3.75 -2.57 -8.42
N LYS A 101 4.14 -2.61 -9.68
CA LYS A 101 3.25 -2.92 -10.80
C LYS A 101 3.10 -4.42 -10.91
N LEU A 102 1.85 -4.89 -10.97
CA LEU A 102 1.56 -6.28 -11.26
C LEU A 102 1.72 -6.56 -12.76
N ALA A 103 2.27 -7.72 -13.13
CA ALA A 103 2.24 -8.23 -14.49
C ALA A 103 0.86 -8.82 -14.82
N ALA A 104 0.18 -9.39 -13.82
CA ALA A 104 -1.18 -9.88 -13.94
C ALA A 104 -2.11 -8.75 -14.39
N LYS A 105 -2.90 -9.01 -15.42
CA LYS A 105 -3.89 -8.04 -15.92
C LYS A 105 -4.98 -7.87 -14.88
N GLY A 106 -5.20 -6.62 -14.45
CA GLY A 106 -6.36 -6.27 -13.65
C GLY A 106 -7.67 -6.54 -14.40
N SER A 107 -8.75 -6.71 -13.67
CA SER A 107 -10.12 -6.81 -14.22
C SER A 107 -10.91 -5.54 -13.91
N GLY A 108 -12.01 -5.32 -14.63
CA GLY A 108 -12.93 -4.21 -14.41
C GLY A 108 -12.76 -3.04 -15.37
N ARG A 109 -13.54 -1.97 -15.17
CA ARG A 109 -13.60 -0.78 -16.05
C ARG A 109 -12.26 -0.06 -16.24
N TRP A 110 -11.31 -0.25 -15.34
CA TRP A 110 -9.97 0.38 -15.35
C TRP A 110 -8.87 -0.56 -15.85
N HIS A 111 -9.24 -1.60 -16.56
CA HIS A 111 -8.31 -2.59 -17.14
C HIS A 111 -7.14 -1.96 -17.91
N ALA A 112 -7.37 -0.83 -18.60
CA ALA A 112 -6.34 -0.14 -19.37
C ALA A 112 -5.29 0.59 -18.51
N SER A 113 -5.58 0.85 -17.24
CA SER A 113 -4.67 1.53 -16.29
C SER A 113 -3.99 0.58 -15.30
N ALA A 114 -4.31 -0.70 -15.33
CA ALA A 114 -3.69 -1.74 -14.50
C ALA A 114 -2.59 -2.50 -15.26
N GLY A 115 -1.79 -3.28 -14.54
CA GLY A 115 -0.71 -4.07 -15.11
C GLY A 115 0.53 -3.24 -15.49
N PHE A 116 1.35 -3.76 -16.39
CA PHE A 116 2.65 -3.17 -16.78
C PHE A 116 2.54 -1.73 -17.31
N ARG A 117 1.39 -1.36 -17.93
CA ARG A 117 1.12 -0.01 -18.43
C ARG A 117 0.57 0.96 -17.37
N SER A 118 0.45 0.52 -16.13
CA SER A 118 0.00 1.41 -15.04
C SER A 118 0.87 2.66 -14.95
N LYS A 119 0.24 3.81 -14.75
CA LYS A 119 0.92 5.09 -14.50
C LYS A 119 1.62 5.11 -13.14
N PHE A 120 1.20 4.24 -12.23
CA PHE A 120 1.64 4.19 -10.85
C PHE A 120 2.34 2.88 -10.53
N GLY A 121 3.28 2.97 -9.59
CA GLY A 121 4.07 1.84 -9.12
C GLY A 121 5.32 1.60 -9.95
N LEU A 122 6.21 0.83 -9.39
CA LEU A 122 7.52 0.45 -9.91
C LEU A 122 7.45 -0.90 -10.62
N SER A 123 8.14 -1.05 -11.71
CA SER A 123 8.42 -2.36 -12.29
C SER A 123 9.33 -3.16 -11.34
N VAL A 124 9.37 -4.48 -11.52
CA VAL A 124 10.29 -5.32 -10.73
C VAL A 124 11.74 -4.86 -10.85
N SER A 125 12.17 -4.44 -12.06
CA SER A 125 13.50 -3.90 -12.27
C SER A 125 13.76 -2.59 -11.52
N GLU A 126 12.76 -1.71 -11.41
CA GLU A 126 12.85 -0.48 -10.62
C GLU A 126 12.84 -0.77 -9.12
N LEU A 127 12.08 -1.77 -8.67
CA LEU A 127 12.13 -2.24 -7.27
C LEU A 127 13.53 -2.75 -6.92
N MET A 128 14.13 -3.57 -7.79
CA MET A 128 15.51 -4.06 -7.58
C MET A 128 16.50 -2.91 -7.49
N LYS A 129 16.44 -1.94 -8.40
CA LYS A 129 17.25 -0.71 -8.32
C LYS A 129 17.02 0.06 -7.02
N GLY A 130 15.78 0.08 -6.53
CA GLY A 130 15.43 0.70 -5.24
C GLY A 130 16.09 -0.01 -4.06
N VAL A 131 16.11 -1.35 -4.07
CA VAL A 131 16.79 -2.15 -3.04
C VAL A 131 18.30 -1.88 -3.07
N ASP A 132 18.92 -1.91 -4.26
CA ASP A 132 20.36 -1.63 -4.42
C ASP A 132 20.68 -0.20 -3.96
N PHE A 133 19.88 0.78 -4.33
CA PHE A 133 20.01 2.20 -3.91
C PHE A 133 19.99 2.36 -2.39
N LEU A 134 19.12 1.64 -1.70
CA LEU A 134 19.03 1.66 -0.24
C LEU A 134 20.18 0.90 0.41
N ALA A 135 20.58 -0.24 -0.16
CA ALA A 135 21.69 -1.05 0.34
C ALA A 135 23.02 -0.27 0.31
N GLU A 136 23.32 0.43 -0.80
CA GLU A 136 24.49 1.31 -0.92
C GLU A 136 24.57 2.40 0.16
N ARG A 137 23.44 2.73 0.78
CA ARG A 137 23.32 3.76 1.83
C ARG A 137 23.15 3.17 3.23
N ASN A 138 23.29 1.86 3.39
CA ASN A 138 23.01 1.13 4.63
C ASN A 138 21.58 1.38 5.16
N MET A 139 20.59 1.42 4.25
CA MET A 139 19.19 1.72 4.53
C MET A 139 18.24 0.59 4.12
N SER A 140 18.73 -0.64 3.94
CA SER A 140 17.89 -1.78 3.52
C SER A 140 16.74 -2.07 4.49
N ASP A 141 16.95 -1.85 5.78
CA ASP A 141 15.94 -1.95 6.85
C ASP A 141 14.83 -0.89 6.78
N CYS A 142 15.08 0.21 6.06
CA CYS A 142 14.09 1.26 5.83
C CYS A 142 12.97 0.82 4.89
N PHE A 143 13.22 -0.13 3.98
CA PHE A 143 12.19 -0.65 3.08
C PHE A 143 11.31 -1.66 3.82
N GLN A 144 10.20 -1.20 4.40
CA GLN A 144 9.38 -1.98 5.32
C GLN A 144 8.04 -2.44 4.75
N LEU A 145 7.57 -1.87 3.65
CA LEU A 145 6.25 -2.17 3.10
C LEU A 145 6.30 -2.34 1.58
N LEU A 146 5.82 -3.50 1.10
CA LEU A 146 5.50 -3.69 -0.31
C LEU A 146 4.01 -3.48 -0.52
N HIS A 147 3.64 -2.60 -1.42
CA HIS A 147 2.25 -2.31 -1.79
C HIS A 147 1.97 -2.70 -3.24
N PHE A 148 0.78 -3.18 -3.50
CA PHE A 148 0.20 -3.25 -4.84
C PHE A 148 -1.26 -2.85 -4.83
N HIS A 149 -1.76 -2.41 -5.97
CA HIS A 149 -3.19 -2.11 -6.14
C HIS A 149 -3.66 -2.65 -7.48
N GLN A 150 -4.63 -3.54 -7.44
CA GLN A 150 -5.08 -4.27 -8.61
C GLN A 150 -6.12 -3.51 -9.43
N GLY A 151 -6.77 -2.52 -8.85
CA GLY A 151 -7.81 -1.74 -9.49
C GLY A 151 -9.04 -1.54 -8.59
N SER A 152 -10.19 -1.33 -9.20
CA SER A 152 -11.46 -1.06 -8.53
C SER A 152 -12.52 -2.01 -9.05
N GLN A 153 -13.51 -2.34 -8.21
CA GLN A 153 -14.64 -3.20 -8.55
C GLN A 153 -14.18 -4.56 -9.11
N ILE A 154 -13.34 -5.27 -8.34
CA ILE A 154 -12.82 -6.58 -8.72
C ILE A 154 -13.86 -7.60 -8.31
N THR A 155 -14.63 -8.07 -9.27
CA THR A 155 -15.78 -8.96 -9.04
C THR A 155 -15.40 -10.45 -9.00
N ASN A 156 -14.22 -10.81 -9.52
CA ASN A 156 -13.79 -12.20 -9.61
C ASN A 156 -12.58 -12.48 -8.70
N ILE A 157 -12.75 -13.37 -7.74
CA ILE A 157 -11.72 -13.76 -6.78
C ILE A 157 -10.43 -14.30 -7.42
N ARG A 158 -10.50 -14.89 -8.62
CA ARG A 158 -9.33 -15.42 -9.34
C ARG A 158 -8.30 -14.34 -9.65
N HIS A 159 -8.74 -13.11 -9.91
CA HIS A 159 -7.83 -11.99 -10.15
C HIS A 159 -7.08 -11.61 -8.89
N ILE A 160 -7.77 -11.62 -7.74
CA ILE A 160 -7.17 -11.36 -6.44
C ILE A 160 -6.11 -12.42 -6.12
N LYS A 161 -6.44 -13.71 -6.30
CA LYS A 161 -5.50 -14.83 -6.10
C LYS A 161 -4.25 -14.71 -6.97
N ALA A 162 -4.40 -14.36 -8.23
CA ALA A 162 -3.27 -14.18 -9.15
C ALA A 162 -2.35 -13.04 -8.68
N ALA A 163 -2.91 -11.91 -8.26
CA ALA A 163 -2.15 -10.77 -7.75
C ALA A 163 -1.41 -11.10 -6.44
N LEU A 164 -2.07 -11.82 -5.55
CA LEU A 164 -1.46 -12.27 -4.28
C LEU A 164 -0.27 -13.21 -4.52
N ASN A 165 -0.43 -14.20 -5.40
CA ASN A 165 0.67 -15.11 -5.74
C ASN A 165 1.87 -14.38 -6.37
N GLU A 166 1.62 -13.42 -7.25
CA GLU A 166 2.69 -12.60 -7.85
C GLU A 166 3.39 -11.75 -6.79
N SER A 167 2.62 -11.01 -5.99
CA SER A 167 3.17 -10.09 -5.00
C SER A 167 3.90 -10.80 -3.86
N ALA A 168 3.40 -11.95 -3.40
CA ALA A 168 4.05 -12.74 -2.35
C ALA A 168 5.41 -13.28 -2.83
N ARG A 169 5.52 -13.74 -4.09
CA ARG A 169 6.82 -14.15 -4.67
C ARG A 169 7.80 -13.00 -4.74
N VAL A 170 7.36 -11.84 -5.18
CA VAL A 170 8.22 -10.64 -5.21
C VAL A 170 8.64 -10.25 -3.80
N TYR A 171 7.72 -10.29 -2.83
CA TYR A 171 8.01 -10.02 -1.42
C TYR A 171 9.14 -10.92 -0.89
N VAL A 172 9.04 -12.23 -1.11
CA VAL A 172 10.06 -13.21 -0.69
C VAL A 172 11.42 -12.91 -1.33
N GLU A 173 11.45 -12.61 -2.63
CA GLU A 173 12.72 -12.28 -3.32
C GLU A 173 13.34 -10.96 -2.82
N LEU A 174 12.52 -9.96 -2.47
CA LEU A 174 13.00 -8.72 -1.85
C LEU A 174 13.61 -8.98 -0.47
N VAL A 175 12.96 -9.81 0.36
CA VAL A 175 13.48 -10.20 1.68
C VAL A 175 14.81 -10.95 1.54
N LYS A 176 14.92 -11.91 0.61
CA LYS A 176 16.17 -12.62 0.34
C LYS A 176 17.30 -11.69 -0.08
N ARG A 177 17.00 -10.56 -0.68
CA ARG A 177 17.97 -9.50 -1.05
C ARG A 177 18.28 -8.52 0.09
N GLY A 178 17.75 -8.76 1.28
CA GLY A 178 18.04 -7.97 2.47
C GLY A 178 17.10 -6.79 2.72
N ALA A 179 15.97 -6.69 2.00
CA ALA A 179 14.95 -5.70 2.32
C ALA A 179 14.33 -5.98 3.70
N GLY A 180 14.15 -4.93 4.50
CA GLY A 180 13.59 -5.01 5.85
C GLY A 180 12.05 -5.08 5.90
N LEU A 181 11.44 -5.79 4.94
CA LEU A 181 9.99 -5.86 4.78
C LEU A 181 9.30 -6.48 6.00
N LYS A 182 8.24 -5.82 6.44
CA LYS A 182 7.36 -6.23 7.56
C LYS A 182 5.90 -6.29 7.14
N PHE A 183 5.53 -5.56 6.09
CA PHE A 183 4.14 -5.38 5.66
C PHE A 183 3.99 -5.70 4.17
N LEU A 184 2.89 -6.39 3.86
CA LEU A 184 2.38 -6.53 2.50
C LEU A 184 1.00 -5.83 2.45
N ASP A 185 0.95 -4.68 1.79
CA ASP A 185 -0.31 -3.95 1.57
C ASP A 185 -0.93 -4.40 0.23
N VAL A 186 -2.00 -5.14 0.33
CA VAL A 186 -2.69 -5.75 -0.82
C VAL A 186 -3.62 -4.77 -1.55
N GLY A 187 -3.64 -3.52 -1.14
CA GLY A 187 -4.47 -2.49 -1.74
C GLY A 187 -5.96 -2.70 -1.46
N GLY A 188 -6.77 -2.07 -2.29
CA GLY A 188 -8.22 -2.19 -2.22
C GLY A 188 -8.82 -2.70 -3.52
N GLY A 189 -10.09 -2.41 -3.73
CA GLY A 189 -10.78 -2.73 -4.97
C GLY A 189 -11.79 -3.87 -4.86
N LEU A 190 -12.17 -4.27 -3.65
CA LEU A 190 -13.27 -5.21 -3.43
C LEU A 190 -14.50 -4.79 -4.23
N GLY A 191 -15.12 -5.75 -4.88
CA GLY A 191 -16.34 -5.52 -5.66
C GLY A 191 -17.57 -5.34 -4.79
N VAL A 192 -18.49 -4.51 -5.26
CA VAL A 192 -19.86 -4.46 -4.77
C VAL A 192 -20.72 -5.28 -5.72
N ASP A 193 -21.53 -6.17 -5.18
CA ASP A 193 -22.47 -6.99 -5.95
C ASP A 193 -23.71 -6.17 -6.29
N TYR A 194 -23.69 -5.51 -7.45
CA TYR A 194 -24.77 -4.61 -7.85
C TYR A 194 -26.03 -5.33 -8.36
N ASP A 195 -25.89 -6.57 -8.85
CA ASP A 195 -27.04 -7.35 -9.32
C ASP A 195 -27.58 -8.36 -8.28
N GLY A 196 -26.82 -8.59 -7.21
CA GLY A 196 -27.21 -9.47 -6.11
C GLY A 196 -27.23 -10.96 -6.44
N SER A 197 -26.78 -11.36 -7.62
CA SER A 197 -26.89 -12.76 -8.07
C SER A 197 -25.77 -13.67 -7.53
N GLN A 198 -24.64 -13.10 -7.09
CA GLN A 198 -23.44 -13.83 -6.66
C GLN A 198 -22.96 -14.84 -7.70
N THR A 199 -22.97 -14.45 -8.96
CA THR A 199 -22.56 -15.25 -10.11
C THR A 199 -21.27 -14.72 -10.76
N ASN A 200 -20.88 -15.33 -11.88
CA ASN A 200 -19.76 -14.84 -12.70
C ASN A 200 -20.14 -13.69 -13.65
N PHE A 201 -21.31 -13.11 -13.51
CA PHE A 201 -21.75 -11.96 -14.29
C PHE A 201 -20.90 -10.74 -13.92
N GLU A 202 -20.58 -9.86 -14.89
CA GLU A 202 -19.66 -8.73 -14.68
C GLU A 202 -20.06 -7.77 -13.55
N SER A 203 -21.36 -7.63 -13.29
CA SER A 203 -21.90 -6.78 -12.21
C SER A 203 -22.09 -7.52 -10.88
N SER A 204 -21.75 -8.80 -10.82
CA SER A 204 -21.86 -9.64 -9.64
C SER A 204 -20.49 -9.96 -9.06
N VAL A 205 -20.44 -10.16 -7.74
CA VAL A 205 -19.23 -10.59 -7.00
C VAL A 205 -19.34 -12.07 -6.67
N ASN A 206 -18.36 -12.87 -7.09
CA ASN A 206 -18.38 -14.32 -6.90
C ASN A 206 -17.64 -14.78 -5.62
N TYR A 207 -17.51 -13.91 -4.63
CA TYR A 207 -16.84 -14.21 -3.35
C TYR A 207 -17.44 -13.40 -2.20
N THR A 208 -17.31 -13.93 -1.00
CA THR A 208 -17.65 -13.25 0.25
C THR A 208 -16.42 -12.52 0.84
N LEU A 209 -16.63 -11.61 1.80
CA LEU A 209 -15.53 -10.99 2.54
C LEU A 209 -14.69 -12.02 3.31
N GLN A 210 -15.32 -13.08 3.81
CA GLN A 210 -14.61 -14.15 4.52
C GLN A 210 -13.71 -14.95 3.57
N GLU A 211 -14.20 -15.29 2.37
CA GLU A 211 -13.39 -15.95 1.33
C GLU A 211 -12.22 -15.07 0.90
N TYR A 212 -12.46 -13.78 0.70
CA TYR A 212 -11.38 -12.83 0.41
C TYR A 212 -10.29 -12.85 1.50
N ALA A 213 -10.68 -12.73 2.76
CA ALA A 213 -9.74 -12.72 3.88
C ALA A 213 -8.95 -14.02 3.98
N ASN A 214 -9.65 -15.17 3.84
CA ASN A 214 -9.04 -16.49 3.85
C ASN A 214 -8.03 -16.65 2.70
N ASP A 215 -8.38 -16.20 1.50
CA ASP A 215 -7.53 -16.29 0.33
C ASP A 215 -6.28 -15.40 0.47
N VAL A 216 -6.42 -14.18 1.02
CA VAL A 216 -5.26 -13.31 1.29
C VAL A 216 -4.26 -14.03 2.20
N VAL A 217 -4.72 -14.56 3.33
CA VAL A 217 -3.85 -15.24 4.30
C VAL A 217 -3.26 -16.52 3.69
N CYS A 218 -4.09 -17.37 3.08
CA CYS A 218 -3.66 -18.64 2.52
C CYS A 218 -2.61 -18.48 1.42
N HIS A 219 -2.79 -17.53 0.49
CA HIS A 219 -1.85 -17.35 -0.61
C HIS A 219 -0.51 -16.77 -0.14
N VAL A 220 -0.51 -15.90 0.86
CA VAL A 220 0.74 -15.40 1.46
C VAL A 220 1.44 -16.54 2.19
N GLN A 221 0.75 -17.31 3.03
CA GLN A 221 1.33 -18.43 3.77
C GLN A 221 1.91 -19.53 2.87
N ASN A 222 1.29 -19.79 1.72
CA ASN A 222 1.75 -20.82 0.78
C ASN A 222 3.04 -20.43 0.03
N VAL A 223 3.40 -19.16 0.00
CA VAL A 223 4.59 -18.66 -0.71
C VAL A 223 5.71 -18.29 0.27
N CYS A 224 5.37 -17.83 1.46
CA CYS A 224 6.32 -17.44 2.52
C CYS A 224 6.58 -18.59 3.51
#